data_6a14622916893839386fad979d7a85c8
#
_entry.id   6a14622916893839386fad979d7a85c8
#
_cell.length_a   1.000
_cell.length_b   1.000
_cell.length_c   1.000
_cell.angle_alpha   90.00
_cell.angle_beta   90.00
_cell.angle_gamma   90.00
#
_symmetry.space_group_name_H-M   'P 1'
#
loop_
_entity.id
_entity.type
_entity.pdbx_description
1 polymer ?
#
loop_
_entity_poly.entity_id
_entity_poly.type
_entity_poly.pdbx_seq_one_letter_code
_entity_poly.pdbx_strand_id
1 'polypeptide(L)'
;NAAGLVRYPGAATSVATLNTGDVVTYSDLMHLSIDLDNNLAEKRMDVITGTRMIDTRTIPSCRVMYIGSELLPTLKAMKDLHNNPAFIEVHKYQGGTTVLRGEVGAVDNFRIIVVPKMLKWANAGAKAVDDTYYQGDTNYDVFPMLVVTSDTFTTIGFQTDGKSAKWKTLTKKPGIETAHAHSDPYGQKGFSSIQWYYGFLCYRP
;
A
#
# COMPACT_ATOMS: atom_id res chain seq x y z
N ASN A 1 -8.32 -10.36 -12.20
CA ASN A 1 -7.20 -10.88 -11.41
C ASN A 1 -6.29 -11.64 -12.36
N ALA A 2 -5.11 -11.10 -12.67
CA ALA A 2 -4.08 -11.86 -13.34
C ALA A 2 -3.68 -13.02 -12.40
N ALA A 3 -3.90 -14.25 -12.84
CA ALA A 3 -3.48 -15.44 -12.12
C ALA A 3 -1.96 -15.34 -11.95
N GLY A 4 -1.48 -15.25 -10.73
CA GLY A 4 -0.04 -15.11 -10.42
C GLY A 4 0.29 -13.89 -9.54
N LEU A 5 -0.62 -12.91 -9.41
CA LEU A 5 -0.44 -11.74 -8.53
C LEU A 5 -0.91 -11.95 -7.09
N VAL A 6 -1.70 -12.99 -6.87
CA VAL A 6 -2.27 -13.30 -5.56
C VAL A 6 -1.77 -14.65 -5.11
N ARG A 7 -1.15 -14.68 -3.93
CA ARG A 7 -0.74 -15.89 -3.26
C ARG A 7 -1.60 -16.11 -2.02
N TYR A 8 -2.05 -17.31 -1.82
CA TYR A 8 -2.82 -17.71 -0.65
C TYR A 8 -1.94 -18.53 0.30
N PRO A 9 -2.05 -18.34 1.62
CA PRO A 9 -1.35 -19.17 2.59
C PRO A 9 -1.98 -20.56 2.72
N GLY A 10 -1.21 -21.50 3.23
CA GLY A 10 -1.69 -22.85 3.51
C GLY A 10 -2.11 -23.63 2.27
N ALA A 11 -3.24 -24.29 2.35
CA ALA A 11 -3.84 -25.07 1.26
C ALA A 11 -4.92 -24.31 0.48
N ALA A 12 -5.17 -23.06 0.80
CA ALA A 12 -6.21 -22.27 0.15
C ALA A 12 -5.84 -21.95 -1.31
N THR A 13 -6.81 -22.03 -2.20
CA THR A 13 -6.67 -21.73 -3.63
C THR A 13 -7.45 -20.48 -4.06
N SER A 14 -8.30 -19.98 -3.18
CA SER A 14 -9.12 -18.80 -3.41
C SER A 14 -9.43 -18.10 -2.10
N VAL A 15 -9.93 -16.86 -2.18
CA VAL A 15 -10.38 -16.12 -0.99
C VAL A 15 -11.46 -16.89 -0.22
N ALA A 16 -12.41 -17.50 -0.93
CA ALA A 16 -13.53 -18.21 -0.32
C ALA A 16 -13.15 -19.52 0.41
N THR A 17 -11.95 -20.04 0.18
CA THR A 17 -11.48 -21.27 0.85
C THR A 17 -10.59 -21.01 2.07
N LEU A 18 -10.24 -19.75 2.33
CA LEU A 18 -9.41 -19.36 3.48
C LEU A 18 -10.14 -19.61 4.80
N ASN A 19 -9.49 -20.34 5.69
CA ASN A 19 -10.00 -20.68 7.02
C ASN A 19 -9.00 -20.27 8.13
N THR A 20 -9.31 -20.53 9.39
CA THR A 20 -8.46 -20.18 10.53
C THR A 20 -7.09 -20.85 10.54
N GLY A 21 -6.94 -21.97 9.85
CA GLY A 21 -5.66 -22.69 9.73
C GLY A 21 -4.75 -22.11 8.64
N ASP A 22 -5.31 -21.32 7.72
CA ASP A 22 -4.56 -20.72 6.61
C ASP A 22 -3.90 -19.41 7.03
N VAL A 23 -2.99 -19.50 7.99
CA VAL A 23 -2.21 -18.38 8.51
C VAL A 23 -0.90 -18.27 7.72
N VAL A 24 -0.50 -17.05 7.38
CA VAL A 24 0.77 -16.79 6.71
C VAL A 24 1.95 -17.30 7.55
N THR A 25 2.81 -18.10 6.93
CA THR A 25 4.02 -18.66 7.53
C THR A 25 5.29 -18.03 6.94
N TYR A 26 6.43 -18.24 7.60
CA TYR A 26 7.73 -17.79 7.10
C TYR A 26 8.06 -18.44 5.74
N SER A 27 7.69 -19.71 5.55
CA SER A 27 7.85 -20.40 4.27
C SER A 27 7.04 -19.76 3.14
N ASP A 28 5.83 -19.27 3.43
CA ASP A 28 5.02 -18.55 2.44
C ASP A 28 5.69 -17.26 1.98
N LEU A 29 6.30 -16.53 2.93
CA LEU A 29 7.05 -15.30 2.61
C LEU A 29 8.32 -15.60 1.80
N MET A 30 9.03 -16.70 2.10
CA MET A 30 10.18 -17.12 1.32
C MET A 30 9.77 -17.49 -0.12
N HIS A 31 8.70 -18.26 -0.28
CA HIS A 31 8.19 -18.62 -1.61
C HIS A 31 7.73 -17.37 -2.38
N LEU A 32 7.05 -16.42 -1.69
CA LEU A 32 6.70 -15.16 -2.30
C LEU A 32 7.93 -14.36 -2.76
N SER A 33 9.00 -14.35 -1.96
CA SER A 33 10.26 -13.72 -2.36
C SER A 33 10.88 -14.36 -3.61
N ILE A 34 10.83 -15.70 -3.71
CA ILE A 34 11.31 -16.44 -4.89
C ILE A 34 10.46 -16.11 -6.11
N ASP A 35 9.13 -16.09 -5.97
CA ASP A 35 8.23 -15.76 -7.08
C ASP A 35 8.47 -14.32 -7.58
N LEU A 36 8.69 -13.37 -6.66
CA LEU A 36 9.03 -12.00 -7.01
C LEU A 36 10.40 -11.86 -7.68
N ASP A 37 11.39 -12.66 -7.25
CA ASP A 37 12.70 -12.70 -7.89
C ASP A 37 12.63 -13.29 -9.30
N ASN A 38 11.85 -14.35 -9.50
CA ASN A 38 11.60 -14.96 -10.82
C ASN A 38 10.89 -13.99 -11.78
N ASN A 39 10.04 -13.11 -11.24
CA ASN A 39 9.38 -12.08 -12.00
C ASN A 39 10.21 -10.79 -12.14
N LEU A 40 11.49 -10.82 -11.76
CA LEU A 40 12.41 -9.68 -11.83
C LEU A 40 11.91 -8.44 -11.06
N ALA A 41 11.17 -8.64 -9.98
CA ALA A 41 10.75 -7.58 -9.09
C ALA A 41 11.94 -7.12 -8.23
N GLU A 42 12.36 -5.88 -8.37
CA GLU A 42 13.55 -5.37 -7.70
C GLU A 42 13.45 -5.40 -6.16
N LYS A 43 14.56 -5.78 -5.50
CA LYS A 43 14.76 -5.63 -4.05
C LYS A 43 15.32 -4.24 -3.73
N ARG A 44 14.64 -3.21 -4.20
CA ARG A 44 15.06 -1.83 -4.04
C ARG A 44 13.83 -0.96 -3.88
N MET A 45 13.92 0.04 -3.02
CA MET A 45 12.87 1.01 -2.83
C MET A 45 13.44 2.42 -2.88
N ASP A 46 12.85 3.26 -3.71
CA ASP A 46 13.18 4.67 -3.76
C ASP A 46 12.12 5.48 -3.02
N VAL A 47 12.55 6.23 -2.02
CA VAL A 47 11.67 7.06 -1.19
C VAL A 47 11.94 8.53 -1.48
N ILE A 48 10.91 9.25 -1.83
CA ILE A 48 10.97 10.70 -2.01
C ILE A 48 10.82 11.35 -0.63
N THR A 49 11.88 11.95 -0.12
CA THR A 49 11.95 12.53 1.23
C THR A 49 11.64 14.00 1.29
N GLY A 50 11.67 14.71 0.16
CA GLY A 50 11.43 16.14 0.06
C GLY A 50 10.24 16.53 -0.80
N THR A 51 9.99 17.83 -0.90
CA THR A 51 8.97 18.40 -1.78
C THR A 51 9.38 18.40 -3.25
N ARG A 52 10.66 18.15 -3.51
CA ARG A 52 11.24 18.05 -4.85
C ARG A 52 11.52 16.58 -5.17
N MET A 53 11.28 16.17 -6.41
CA MET A 53 11.60 14.81 -6.88
C MET A 53 13.10 14.48 -6.86
N ILE A 54 13.95 15.46 -6.56
CA ILE A 54 15.41 15.32 -6.50
C ILE A 54 15.84 14.73 -5.15
N ASP A 55 15.03 14.90 -4.11
CA ASP A 55 15.33 14.40 -2.77
C ASP A 55 14.86 12.93 -2.65
N THR A 56 15.45 12.06 -3.42
CA THR A 56 15.20 10.63 -3.38
C THR A 56 16.23 9.93 -2.51
N ARG A 57 15.75 8.94 -1.78
CA ARG A 57 16.59 8.07 -0.96
C ARG A 57 16.32 6.62 -1.34
N THR A 58 17.35 5.92 -1.72
CA THR A 58 17.29 4.51 -2.08
C THR A 58 17.54 3.65 -0.86
N ILE A 59 16.68 2.68 -0.60
CA ILE A 59 16.85 1.64 0.40
C ILE A 59 17.12 0.34 -0.35
N PRO A 60 18.35 -0.16 -0.32
CA PRO A 60 18.70 -1.38 -1.04
C PRO A 60 18.20 -2.63 -0.32
N SER A 61 18.10 -3.72 -1.07
CA SER A 61 17.86 -5.08 -0.56
C SER A 61 16.59 -5.26 0.26
N CYS A 62 15.53 -4.49 -0.03
CA CYS A 62 14.25 -4.64 0.64
C CYS A 62 13.06 -4.46 -0.33
N ARG A 63 11.94 -5.08 0.06
CA ARG A 63 10.62 -4.83 -0.51
C ARG A 63 9.72 -4.33 0.60
N VAL A 64 8.77 -3.47 0.28
CA VAL A 64 7.82 -2.94 1.27
C VAL A 64 6.54 -3.76 1.22
N MET A 65 6.08 -4.13 2.41
CA MET A 65 4.85 -4.86 2.62
C MET A 65 3.91 -4.02 3.49
N TYR A 66 2.75 -3.70 2.96
CA TYR A 66 1.68 -3.01 3.69
C TYR A 66 0.71 -4.02 4.26
N ILE A 67 0.43 -3.89 5.55
CA ILE A 67 -0.50 -4.77 6.28
C ILE A 67 -1.50 -3.95 7.11
N GLY A 68 -2.63 -4.55 7.43
CA GLY A 68 -3.51 -4.05 8.49
C GLY A 68 -2.95 -4.32 9.88
N SER A 69 -3.43 -3.59 10.87
CA SER A 69 -3.05 -3.79 12.28
C SER A 69 -3.39 -5.18 12.79
N GLU A 70 -4.41 -5.79 12.24
CA GLU A 70 -4.92 -7.12 12.62
C GLU A 70 -3.92 -8.26 12.34
N LEU A 71 -3.08 -8.10 11.31
CA LEU A 71 -2.07 -9.09 10.94
C LEU A 71 -0.77 -8.99 11.76
N LEU A 72 -0.58 -7.90 12.50
CA LEU A 72 0.65 -7.68 13.25
C LEU A 72 0.93 -8.76 14.33
N PRO A 73 -0.06 -9.24 15.11
CA PRO A 73 0.18 -10.33 16.05
C PRO A 73 0.67 -11.62 15.38
N THR A 74 0.11 -11.95 14.23
CA THR A 74 0.51 -13.13 13.44
C THR A 74 1.96 -13.04 12.99
N LEU A 75 2.37 -11.88 12.48
CA LEU A 75 3.76 -11.67 12.05
C LEU A 75 4.74 -11.66 13.22
N LYS A 76 4.36 -11.08 14.36
CA LYS A 76 5.20 -11.08 15.57
C LYS A 76 5.38 -12.48 16.16
N ALA A 77 4.39 -13.34 16.04
CA ALA A 77 4.45 -14.74 16.50
C ALA A 77 5.17 -15.66 15.49
N MET A 78 5.48 -15.18 14.30
CA MET A 78 6.10 -15.97 13.22
C MET A 78 7.49 -16.43 13.62
N LYS A 79 7.80 -17.69 13.30
CA LYS A 79 9.12 -18.30 13.52
C LYS A 79 9.78 -18.64 12.19
N ASP A 80 11.10 -18.56 12.17
CA ASP A 80 11.94 -18.98 11.07
C ASP A 80 12.04 -20.51 10.95
N LEU A 81 12.82 -20.99 9.98
CA LEU A 81 13.07 -22.42 9.77
C LEU A 81 13.82 -23.09 10.94
N HIS A 82 14.47 -22.32 11.80
CA HIS A 82 15.20 -22.77 12.98
C HIS A 82 14.45 -22.57 14.28
N ASN A 83 13.14 -22.26 14.19
CA ASN A 83 12.25 -22.02 15.34
C ASN A 83 12.61 -20.75 16.15
N ASN A 84 13.40 -19.83 15.60
CA ASN A 84 13.66 -18.52 16.20
C ASN A 84 12.60 -17.50 15.75
N PRO A 85 12.40 -16.40 16.51
CA PRO A 85 11.53 -15.31 16.05
C PRO A 85 12.00 -14.72 14.72
N ALA A 86 11.16 -14.79 13.70
CA ALA A 86 11.47 -14.28 12.36
C ALA A 86 11.25 -12.77 12.23
N PHE A 87 10.39 -12.20 13.08
CA PHE A 87 10.08 -10.78 13.07
C PHE A 87 11.12 -9.98 13.84
N ILE A 88 11.76 -9.02 13.16
CA ILE A 88 12.72 -8.09 13.75
C ILE A 88 12.03 -6.74 13.92
N GLU A 89 11.82 -6.30 15.15
CA GLU A 89 11.19 -5.02 15.42
C GLU A 89 12.08 -3.84 15.03
N VAL A 90 11.46 -2.76 14.55
CA VAL A 90 12.14 -1.58 14.01
C VAL A 90 13.14 -0.97 15.00
N HIS A 91 12.85 -0.99 16.28
CA HIS A 91 13.74 -0.42 17.30
C HIS A 91 15.11 -1.12 17.41
N LYS A 92 15.24 -2.36 16.91
CA LYS A 92 16.51 -3.09 16.89
C LYS A 92 17.46 -2.61 15.79
N TYR A 93 16.96 -1.98 14.73
CA TYR A 93 17.77 -1.49 13.61
C TYR A 93 17.55 -0.02 13.24
N GLN A 94 16.80 0.72 14.05
CA GLN A 94 16.45 2.12 13.76
C GLN A 94 17.61 3.12 13.84
N GLY A 95 18.80 2.70 14.25
CA GLY A 95 19.99 3.57 14.32
C GLY A 95 20.46 4.14 12.98
N GLY A 96 19.86 3.72 11.86
CA GLY A 96 20.11 4.24 10.52
C GLY A 96 19.01 5.18 10.05
N THR A 97 19.39 6.09 9.16
CA THR A 97 18.46 7.03 8.51
C THR A 97 17.49 6.36 7.52
N THR A 98 17.36 5.02 7.52
CA THR A 98 16.64 4.22 6.51
C THR A 98 15.27 3.72 6.94
N VAL A 99 14.76 4.12 8.11
CA VAL A 99 13.45 3.71 8.60
C VAL A 99 12.35 4.46 7.84
N LEU A 100 11.34 3.73 7.39
CA LEU A 100 10.17 4.28 6.71
C LEU A 100 9.14 4.76 7.73
N ARG A 101 8.36 5.76 7.35
CA ARG A 101 7.27 6.23 8.21
C ARG A 101 6.21 5.14 8.37
N GLY A 102 5.89 4.76 9.62
CA GLY A 102 4.94 3.70 9.91
C GLY A 102 5.51 2.28 9.84
N GLU A 103 6.82 2.14 9.62
CA GLU A 103 7.50 0.85 9.67
C GLU A 103 7.51 0.32 11.11
N VAL A 104 7.12 -0.94 11.28
CA VAL A 104 7.05 -1.60 12.58
C VAL A 104 8.13 -2.66 12.76
N GLY A 105 8.63 -3.19 11.66
CA GLY A 105 9.65 -4.24 11.67
C GLY A 105 9.93 -4.80 10.29
N ALA A 106 10.72 -5.85 10.27
CA ALA A 106 11.07 -6.56 9.05
C ALA A 106 11.01 -8.07 9.27
N VAL A 107 10.67 -8.80 8.21
CA VAL A 107 10.78 -10.26 8.12
C VAL A 107 11.49 -10.57 6.80
N ASP A 108 12.63 -11.24 6.89
CA ASP A 108 13.48 -11.53 5.73
C ASP A 108 13.77 -10.27 4.90
N ASN A 109 13.41 -10.25 3.63
CA ASN A 109 13.60 -9.12 2.71
C ASN A 109 12.43 -8.12 2.74
N PHE A 110 11.40 -8.35 3.53
CA PHE A 110 10.21 -7.52 3.58
C PHE A 110 10.25 -6.55 4.76
N ARG A 111 10.10 -5.25 4.48
CA ARG A 111 9.87 -4.22 5.48
C ARG A 111 8.38 -4.00 5.66
N ILE A 112 7.91 -4.06 6.87
CA ILE A 112 6.49 -4.11 7.20
C ILE A 112 6.04 -2.75 7.67
N ILE A 113 5.07 -2.19 6.95
CA ILE A 113 4.39 -0.94 7.28
C ILE A 113 2.96 -1.25 7.67
N VAL A 114 2.55 -0.84 8.86
CA VAL A 114 1.16 -0.96 9.28
C VAL A 114 0.36 0.23 8.78
N VAL A 115 -0.70 -0.06 8.07
CA VAL A 115 -1.70 0.92 7.62
C VAL A 115 -2.95 0.73 8.45
N PRO A 116 -3.27 1.65 9.37
CA PRO A 116 -4.51 1.61 10.12
C PRO A 116 -5.71 1.63 9.17
N LYS A 117 -6.72 0.80 9.42
CA LYS A 117 -7.90 0.65 8.56
C LYS A 117 -7.58 0.26 7.12
N MET A 118 -6.58 -0.62 6.92
CA MET A 118 -6.33 -1.22 5.63
C MET A 118 -7.58 -1.94 5.13
N LEU A 119 -7.72 -2.05 3.80
CA LEU A 119 -8.79 -2.81 3.18
C LEU A 119 -8.83 -4.23 3.75
N LYS A 120 -10.02 -4.67 4.15
CA LYS A 120 -10.32 -6.06 4.49
C LYS A 120 -11.54 -6.52 3.69
N TRP A 121 -11.60 -7.79 3.43
CA TRP A 121 -12.77 -8.41 2.81
C TRP A 121 -13.58 -9.12 3.89
N ALA A 122 -14.60 -8.44 4.40
CA ALA A 122 -15.49 -8.98 5.41
C ALA A 122 -16.31 -10.15 4.86
N ASN A 123 -16.46 -11.23 5.62
CA ASN A 123 -17.22 -12.43 5.26
C ASN A 123 -16.80 -13.08 3.93
N ALA A 124 -15.57 -12.91 3.48
CA ALA A 124 -15.12 -13.40 2.18
C ALA A 124 -14.43 -14.77 2.24
N GLY A 125 -14.03 -15.22 3.42
CA GLY A 125 -13.40 -16.52 3.65
C GLY A 125 -14.38 -17.69 3.71
N ALA A 126 -13.88 -18.84 4.13
CA ALA A 126 -14.70 -20.03 4.38
C ALA A 126 -15.71 -19.79 5.50
N LYS A 127 -16.72 -20.64 5.56
CA LYS A 127 -17.71 -20.60 6.64
C LYS A 127 -17.03 -20.76 7.99
N ALA A 128 -17.29 -19.84 8.88
CA ALA A 128 -16.74 -19.88 10.23
C ALA A 128 -17.32 -21.06 11.02
N VAL A 129 -16.46 -21.81 11.67
CA VAL A 129 -16.83 -22.92 12.56
C VAL A 129 -16.59 -22.58 14.02
N ASP A 130 -15.73 -21.59 14.28
CA ASP A 130 -15.35 -21.13 15.61
C ASP A 130 -15.65 -19.64 15.74
N ASP A 131 -16.08 -19.22 16.94
CA ASP A 131 -16.27 -17.81 17.28
C ASP A 131 -14.89 -17.18 17.57
N THR A 132 -14.29 -16.59 16.54
CA THR A 132 -12.98 -15.95 16.64
C THR A 132 -13.09 -14.44 16.43
N TYR A 133 -12.10 -13.69 16.92
CA TYR A 133 -12.03 -12.24 16.75
C TYR A 133 -12.09 -11.79 15.27
N TYR A 134 -11.63 -12.63 14.35
CA TYR A 134 -11.59 -12.34 12.91
C TYR A 134 -12.75 -12.95 12.13
N GLN A 135 -13.79 -13.32 12.83
CA GLN A 135 -15.03 -13.78 12.22
C GLN A 135 -15.89 -12.58 11.87
N GLY A 136 -16.41 -12.58 10.64
CA GLY A 136 -17.48 -11.69 10.26
C GLY A 136 -18.83 -12.20 10.80
N ASP A 137 -19.88 -12.08 10.03
CA ASP A 137 -21.21 -12.54 10.47
C ASP A 137 -21.36 -14.07 10.36
N THR A 138 -20.99 -14.66 9.22
CA THR A 138 -21.10 -16.12 8.97
C THR A 138 -19.81 -16.75 8.47
N ASN A 139 -18.93 -15.97 7.88
CA ASN A 139 -17.67 -16.42 7.29
C ASN A 139 -16.49 -15.67 7.93
N TYR A 140 -15.29 -16.15 7.70
CA TYR A 140 -14.08 -15.48 8.15
C TYR A 140 -13.78 -14.21 7.35
N ASP A 141 -13.29 -13.20 8.04
CA ASP A 141 -12.74 -11.99 7.40
C ASP A 141 -11.36 -12.30 6.82
N VAL A 142 -11.09 -11.75 5.65
CA VAL A 142 -9.82 -11.94 4.95
C VAL A 142 -9.03 -10.63 4.93
N PHE A 143 -7.79 -10.69 5.37
CA PHE A 143 -6.88 -9.56 5.50
C PHE A 143 -5.78 -9.66 4.45
N PRO A 144 -5.76 -8.76 3.44
CA PRO A 144 -4.73 -8.77 2.43
C PRO A 144 -3.40 -8.20 2.96
N MET A 145 -2.32 -8.71 2.40
CA MET A 145 -0.97 -8.15 2.52
C MET A 145 -0.55 -7.66 1.15
N LEU A 146 -0.18 -6.40 1.02
CA LEU A 146 0.20 -5.80 -0.24
C LEU A 146 1.71 -5.61 -0.29
N VAL A 147 2.38 -6.31 -1.20
CA VAL A 147 3.80 -6.11 -1.48
C VAL A 147 3.97 -5.17 -2.65
N VAL A 148 4.82 -4.17 -2.48
CA VAL A 148 5.08 -3.14 -3.48
C VAL A 148 6.58 -3.03 -3.70
N THR A 149 6.97 -2.97 -4.96
CA THR A 149 8.34 -2.72 -5.41
C THR A 149 8.40 -1.39 -6.17
N SER A 150 9.61 -0.92 -6.52
CA SER A 150 9.81 0.34 -7.23
C SER A 150 9.04 0.44 -8.55
N ASP A 151 8.87 -0.68 -9.24
CA ASP A 151 8.29 -0.76 -10.59
C ASP A 151 6.86 -1.31 -10.63
N THR A 152 6.18 -1.44 -9.47
CA THR A 152 4.83 -2.04 -9.42
C THR A 152 3.81 -1.15 -10.12
N PHE A 153 3.82 0.15 -9.88
CA PHE A 153 2.88 1.08 -10.50
C PHE A 153 3.48 2.47 -10.65
N THR A 154 2.96 3.20 -11.61
CA THR A 154 3.34 4.60 -11.84
C THR A 154 2.12 5.49 -11.90
N THR A 155 2.31 6.75 -11.61
CA THR A 155 1.28 7.77 -11.76
C THR A 155 1.51 8.54 -13.05
N ILE A 156 0.47 8.65 -13.86
CA ILE A 156 0.47 9.45 -15.08
C ILE A 156 -0.17 10.79 -14.75
N GLY A 157 0.58 11.88 -14.95
CA GLY A 157 0.06 13.23 -14.90
C GLY A 157 -0.10 13.77 -16.30
N PHE A 158 -1.20 14.45 -16.59
CA PHE A 158 -1.37 15.17 -17.84
C PHE A 158 -0.68 16.54 -17.75
N GLN A 159 0.06 16.86 -18.77
CA GLN A 159 0.65 18.18 -18.92
C GLN A 159 -0.43 19.12 -19.46
N THR A 160 -0.83 20.10 -18.66
CA THR A 160 -1.73 21.16 -19.09
C THR A 160 -0.97 22.45 -19.31
N ASP A 161 -1.31 23.18 -20.35
CA ASP A 161 -0.72 24.49 -20.70
C ASP A 161 0.83 24.48 -20.88
N GLY A 162 1.41 23.37 -21.33
CA GLY A 162 2.85 23.23 -21.52
C GLY A 162 3.69 23.20 -20.24
N LYS A 163 3.06 23.11 -19.08
CA LYS A 163 3.72 23.05 -17.77
C LYS A 163 3.61 21.66 -17.19
N SER A 164 4.66 21.21 -16.50
CA SER A 164 4.69 19.90 -15.81
C SER A 164 3.86 19.86 -14.52
N ALA A 165 3.01 20.86 -14.27
CA ALA A 165 2.18 20.91 -13.09
C ALA A 165 0.99 19.95 -13.20
N LYS A 166 0.86 19.03 -12.25
CA LYS A 166 -0.25 18.09 -12.16
C LYS A 166 -1.56 18.72 -11.70
N TRP A 167 -1.54 19.98 -11.34
CA TRP A 167 -2.68 20.71 -10.81
C TRP A 167 -2.67 22.16 -11.29
N LYS A 168 -3.86 22.74 -11.41
CA LYS A 168 -4.09 24.13 -11.77
C LYS A 168 -5.03 24.76 -10.76
N THR A 169 -4.64 25.88 -10.20
CA THR A 169 -5.49 26.68 -9.32
C THR A 169 -5.93 27.93 -10.08
N LEU A 170 -7.22 28.19 -10.09
CA LEU A 170 -7.82 29.39 -10.61
C LEU A 170 -8.60 30.07 -9.47
N THR A 171 -8.20 31.30 -9.14
CA THR A 171 -8.88 32.10 -8.14
C THR A 171 -9.25 33.44 -8.76
N LYS A 172 -10.52 33.78 -8.73
CA LYS A 172 -11.04 35.11 -9.08
C LYS A 172 -11.66 35.74 -7.86
N LYS A 173 -11.17 36.94 -7.53
CA LYS A 173 -11.72 37.73 -6.42
C LYS A 173 -13.01 38.42 -6.89
N PRO A 174 -13.94 38.75 -5.97
CA PRO A 174 -15.07 39.64 -6.27
C PRO A 174 -14.57 40.92 -6.90
N GLY A 175 -15.26 41.45 -7.89
CA GLY A 175 -14.89 42.69 -8.56
C GLY A 175 -15.26 42.68 -10.04
N ILE A 176 -14.66 43.61 -10.79
CA ILE A 176 -14.95 43.83 -12.23
C ILE A 176 -14.73 42.57 -13.07
N GLU A 177 -13.78 41.72 -12.72
CA GLU A 177 -13.53 40.46 -13.47
C GLU A 177 -14.67 39.45 -13.39
N THR A 178 -15.47 39.51 -12.34
CA THR A 178 -16.65 38.63 -12.13
C THR A 178 -17.98 39.33 -12.48
N ALA A 179 -18.00 40.65 -12.58
CA ALA A 179 -19.20 41.46 -12.79
C ALA A 179 -19.90 41.21 -14.12
N HIS A 180 -19.23 40.62 -15.11
CA HIS A 180 -19.80 40.30 -16.43
C HIS A 180 -20.47 38.91 -16.49
N ALA A 181 -20.40 38.14 -15.44
CA ALA A 181 -21.11 36.86 -15.36
C ALA A 181 -22.62 37.13 -15.21
N HIS A 182 -23.43 36.45 -16.01
CA HIS A 182 -24.91 36.57 -15.94
C HIS A 182 -25.47 36.30 -14.53
N SER A 183 -24.76 35.48 -13.75
CA SER A 183 -25.11 35.11 -12.37
C SER A 183 -24.65 36.14 -11.30
N ASP A 184 -23.82 37.11 -11.67
CA ASP A 184 -23.25 38.10 -10.72
C ASP A 184 -23.02 39.45 -11.41
N PRO A 185 -24.10 40.17 -11.76
CA PRO A 185 -23.99 41.45 -12.47
C PRO A 185 -23.30 42.56 -11.65
N TYR A 186 -23.25 42.42 -10.36
CA TYR A 186 -22.63 43.43 -9.45
C TYR A 186 -21.20 43.05 -9.00
N GLY A 187 -20.69 41.87 -9.41
CA GLY A 187 -19.34 41.43 -9.05
C GLY A 187 -19.15 41.17 -7.55
N GLN A 188 -20.16 40.70 -6.88
CA GLN A 188 -20.13 40.45 -5.41
C GLN A 188 -19.58 39.07 -5.07
N LYS A 189 -19.51 38.15 -6.07
CA LYS A 189 -19.09 36.74 -5.88
C LYS A 189 -17.72 36.53 -6.46
N GLY A 190 -16.87 35.89 -5.68
CA GLY A 190 -15.61 35.34 -6.15
C GLY A 190 -15.68 33.82 -6.20
N PHE A 191 -14.74 33.17 -6.90
CA PHE A 191 -14.62 31.74 -6.88
C PHE A 191 -13.15 31.31 -6.86
N SER A 192 -12.92 30.13 -6.27
CA SER A 192 -11.66 29.44 -6.35
C SER A 192 -11.90 28.02 -6.80
N SER A 193 -11.14 27.56 -7.77
CA SER A 193 -11.20 26.20 -8.26
C SER A 193 -9.81 25.60 -8.32
N ILE A 194 -9.72 24.33 -7.95
CA ILE A 194 -8.52 23.52 -8.09
C ILE A 194 -8.86 22.36 -9.01
N GLN A 195 -8.08 22.22 -10.08
CA GLN A 195 -8.21 21.12 -11.02
C GLN A 195 -6.91 20.33 -11.02
N TRP A 196 -7.03 19.01 -10.99
CA TRP A 196 -5.90 18.11 -11.16
C TRP A 196 -6.29 16.93 -12.04
N TYR A 197 -5.32 16.43 -12.76
CA TYR A 197 -5.48 15.26 -13.61
C TYR A 197 -4.46 14.22 -13.17
N TYR A 198 -4.90 13.02 -12.96
CA TYR A 198 -4.03 11.90 -12.61
C TYR A 198 -4.57 10.59 -13.17
N GLY A 199 -3.68 9.67 -13.41
CA GLY A 199 -3.99 8.29 -13.73
C GLY A 199 -3.04 7.37 -13.01
N PHE A 200 -3.46 6.16 -12.75
CA PHE A 200 -2.60 5.09 -12.25
C PHE A 200 -2.43 4.03 -13.32
N LEU A 201 -1.22 3.60 -13.51
CA LEU A 201 -0.88 2.50 -14.39
C LEU A 201 -0.10 1.47 -13.59
N CYS A 202 -0.58 0.23 -13.59
CA CYS A 202 0.21 -0.91 -13.12
C CYS A 202 1.19 -1.26 -14.24
N TYR A 203 2.47 -1.05 -14.00
CA TYR A 203 3.50 -1.24 -15.01
C TYR A 203 3.98 -2.69 -15.06
N ARG A 204 4.18 -3.27 -13.88
CA ARG A 204 4.50 -4.70 -13.72
C ARG A 204 3.54 -5.29 -12.69
N PRO A 205 2.60 -6.09 -13.15
CA PRO A 205 1.70 -6.80 -12.26
C PRO A 205 2.43 -7.92 -11.51
#